data_8f6cb8125c95675a9adf1bee37a21a34
#
_entry.id   8f6cb8125c95675a9adf1bee37a21a34
#
_cell.length_a   1.000
_cell.length_b   1.000
_cell.length_c   1.000
_cell.angle_alpha   90.00
_cell.angle_beta   90.00
_cell.angle_gamma   90.00
#
_symmetry.space_group_name_H-M   'P 1'
#
loop_
_entity.id
_entity.type
_entity.pdbx_description
1 polymer ?
#
loop_
_entity_poly.entity_id
_entity_poly.type
_entity_poly.pdbx_seq_one_letter_code
_entity_poly.pdbx_strand_id
1 'polypeptide(L)'
;TQTEVDEALQMVGGGVLRTAPGQITDDGELTLASPHASTGQQTFLTDRVASAYVAWANSNPFDIGNTTANALLHNSTKAMKGLGNIVLSSARTKNMQSKANGALMRATVLAVWSTRVSMLALWVD
;
A
#
# COMPACT_ATOMS: atom_id res chain seq x y z
N THR A 1 -16.51 -26.31 -0.01
CA THR A 1 -17.46 -26.83 1.04
C THR A 1 -17.61 -25.79 2.15
N GLN A 2 -18.69 -25.90 2.96
CA GLN A 2 -18.90 -25.03 4.12
C GLN A 2 -17.75 -25.15 5.13
N THR A 3 -17.21 -26.34 5.31
CA THR A 3 -16.05 -26.57 6.18
C THR A 3 -14.83 -25.77 5.76
N GLU A 4 -14.51 -25.71 4.48
CA GLU A 4 -13.39 -24.91 3.96
C GLU A 4 -13.60 -23.39 4.19
N VAL A 5 -14.85 -22.93 4.10
CA VAL A 5 -15.19 -21.54 4.42
C VAL A 5 -15.00 -21.26 5.90
N ASP A 6 -15.46 -22.14 6.76
CA ASP A 6 -15.35 -21.99 8.21
C ASP A 6 -13.89 -22.02 8.67
N GLU A 7 -13.06 -22.88 8.07
CA GLU A 7 -11.61 -22.93 8.30
C GLU A 7 -10.92 -21.65 7.81
N ALA A 8 -11.29 -21.14 6.62
CA ALA A 8 -10.72 -19.91 6.08
C ALA A 8 -11.05 -18.68 6.97
N LEU A 9 -12.27 -18.63 7.53
CA LEU A 9 -12.69 -17.56 8.44
C LEU A 9 -11.90 -17.56 9.77
N GLN A 10 -11.33 -18.68 10.18
CA GLN A 10 -10.49 -18.76 11.38
C GLN A 10 -9.10 -18.15 11.17
N MET A 11 -8.72 -17.86 9.91
CA MET A 11 -7.42 -17.27 9.57
C MET A 11 -6.25 -18.01 10.24
N VAL A 12 -6.24 -19.33 10.11
CA VAL A 12 -5.31 -20.23 10.82
C VAL A 12 -3.82 -20.01 10.51
N GLY A 13 -3.52 -19.18 9.52
CA GLY A 13 -2.16 -18.91 9.08
C GLY A 13 -1.57 -20.03 8.22
N GLY A 14 -0.23 -20.05 8.09
CA GLY A 14 0.48 -21.06 7.30
C GLY A 14 0.78 -20.59 5.87
N GLY A 15 0.57 -21.47 4.88
CA GLY A 15 0.88 -21.17 3.47
C GLY A 15 2.37 -21.06 3.19
N VAL A 16 2.71 -20.55 2.00
CA VAL A 16 4.10 -20.42 1.50
C VAL A 16 4.93 -19.48 2.39
N LEU A 17 4.32 -18.43 2.90
CA LEU A 17 4.98 -17.44 3.77
C LEU A 17 4.99 -17.85 5.24
N ARG A 18 4.36 -18.97 5.61
CA ARG A 18 4.28 -19.46 7.01
C ARG A 18 3.75 -18.37 7.96
N THR A 19 2.69 -17.68 7.55
CA THR A 19 2.08 -16.62 8.37
C THR A 19 1.55 -17.18 9.69
N ALA A 20 1.60 -16.37 10.73
CA ALA A 20 0.89 -16.66 11.98
C ALA A 20 -0.63 -16.53 11.80
N PRO A 21 -1.45 -17.15 12.67
CA PRO A 21 -2.90 -16.98 12.63
C PRO A 21 -3.29 -15.49 12.65
N GLY A 22 -4.11 -15.06 11.70
CA GLY A 22 -4.56 -13.68 11.58
C GLY A 22 -3.49 -12.66 11.12
N GLN A 23 -2.28 -13.10 10.81
CA GLN A 23 -1.23 -12.22 10.32
C GLN A 23 -1.57 -11.68 8.93
N ILE A 24 -1.50 -10.37 8.77
CA ILE A 24 -1.56 -9.67 7.48
C ILE A 24 -0.16 -9.52 6.90
N THR A 25 -0.07 -9.38 5.58
CA THR A 25 1.18 -9.14 4.84
C THR A 25 1.19 -7.72 4.26
N ASP A 26 2.08 -7.43 3.33
CA ASP A 26 2.24 -6.11 2.70
C ASP A 26 0.94 -5.54 2.13
N ASP A 27 0.05 -6.37 1.60
CA ASP A 27 -1.27 -5.98 1.11
C ASP A 27 -2.09 -5.28 2.21
N GLY A 28 -2.22 -5.94 3.37
CA GLY A 28 -2.98 -5.44 4.50
C GLY A 28 -2.28 -4.26 5.19
N GLU A 29 -0.98 -4.37 5.41
CA GLU A 29 -0.18 -3.35 6.10
C GLU A 29 -0.18 -2.03 5.31
N LEU A 30 0.04 -2.06 3.99
CA LEU A 30 -0.01 -0.88 3.13
C LEU A 30 -1.43 -0.34 2.96
N THR A 31 -2.43 -1.24 2.97
CA THR A 31 -3.84 -0.84 2.97
C THR A 31 -4.18 -0.02 4.22
N LEU A 32 -3.64 -0.37 5.38
CA LEU A 32 -3.83 0.37 6.63
C LEU A 32 -3.00 1.66 6.70
N ALA A 33 -1.81 1.68 6.15
CA ALA A 33 -0.93 2.86 6.16
C ALA A 33 -1.52 4.05 5.39
N SER A 34 -2.24 3.80 4.30
CA SER A 34 -2.83 4.83 3.44
C SER A 34 -3.92 5.66 4.13
N PRO A 35 -4.95 5.08 4.80
CA PRO A 35 -5.96 5.85 5.52
C PRO A 35 -5.38 6.66 6.67
N HIS A 36 -4.42 6.11 7.42
CA HIS A 36 -3.76 6.85 8.49
C HIS A 36 -3.10 8.13 7.99
N ALA A 37 -2.45 8.07 6.83
CA ALA A 37 -1.84 9.25 6.21
C ALA A 37 -2.87 10.26 5.68
N SER A 38 -4.10 9.82 5.39
CA SER A 38 -5.16 10.62 4.78
C SER A 38 -6.25 11.07 5.78
N THR A 39 -6.20 10.61 7.03
CA THR A 39 -7.20 10.93 8.05
C THR A 39 -7.29 12.44 8.27
N GLY A 40 -8.54 12.96 8.25
CA GLY A 40 -8.82 14.38 8.46
C GLY A 40 -8.46 15.28 7.27
N GLN A 41 -8.02 14.73 6.15
CA GLN A 41 -7.68 15.51 4.96
C GLN A 41 -8.83 15.49 3.96
N GLN A 42 -9.10 16.65 3.35
CA GLN A 42 -10.07 16.78 2.24
C GLN A 42 -9.39 16.62 0.86
N THR A 43 -8.07 16.68 0.82
CA THR A 43 -7.27 16.50 -0.39
C THR A 43 -6.27 15.37 -0.22
N PHE A 44 -5.97 14.67 -1.31
CA PHE A 44 -4.97 13.61 -1.29
C PHE A 44 -3.57 14.20 -1.18
N LEU A 45 -2.91 13.96 -0.06
CA LEU A 45 -1.57 14.46 0.20
C LEU A 45 -0.53 13.40 -0.16
N THR A 46 -0.09 13.40 -1.41
CA THR A 46 0.84 12.43 -1.97
C THR A 46 2.12 12.27 -1.12
N ASP A 47 2.67 13.37 -0.62
CA ASP A 47 3.88 13.35 0.22
C ASP A 47 3.64 12.62 1.56
N ARG A 48 2.46 12.78 2.16
CA ARG A 48 2.12 12.08 3.40
C ARG A 48 1.98 10.58 3.19
N VAL A 49 1.28 10.17 2.14
CA VAL A 49 1.12 8.75 1.79
C VAL A 49 2.48 8.14 1.44
N ALA A 50 3.29 8.85 0.65
CA ALA A 50 4.65 8.42 0.34
C ALA A 50 5.51 8.27 1.60
N SER A 51 5.41 9.21 2.54
CA SER A 51 6.13 9.14 3.81
C SER A 51 5.72 7.91 4.65
N ALA A 52 4.41 7.63 4.73
CA ALA A 52 3.91 6.45 5.43
C ALA A 52 4.41 5.14 4.80
N TYR A 53 4.36 5.05 3.47
CA TYR A 53 4.83 3.88 2.74
C TYR A 53 6.35 3.69 2.84
N VAL A 54 7.13 4.77 2.74
CA VAL A 54 8.59 4.71 2.90
C VAL A 54 8.96 4.32 4.33
N ALA A 55 8.27 4.85 5.34
CA ALA A 55 8.47 4.47 6.74
C ALA A 55 8.18 2.98 6.95
N TRP A 56 7.06 2.49 6.41
CA TRP A 56 6.71 1.07 6.44
C TRP A 56 7.79 0.21 5.75
N ALA A 57 8.23 0.56 4.54
CA ALA A 57 9.25 -0.22 3.83
C ALA A 57 10.59 -0.29 4.58
N ASN A 58 10.94 0.76 5.33
CA ASN A 58 12.15 0.81 6.14
C ASN A 58 11.99 0.19 7.55
N SER A 59 10.80 -0.26 7.93
CA SER A 59 10.56 -0.95 9.21
C SER A 59 10.94 -2.43 9.21
N ASN A 60 11.49 -2.92 8.10
CA ASN A 60 11.76 -4.34 7.86
C ASN A 60 10.49 -5.20 7.91
N PRO A 61 9.51 -4.91 7.05
CA PRO A 61 8.25 -5.64 7.04
C PRO A 61 8.46 -7.13 6.81
N PHE A 62 7.53 -7.93 7.31
CA PHE A 62 7.56 -9.40 7.20
C PHE A 62 7.63 -9.86 5.73
N ASP A 63 6.88 -9.19 4.87
CA ASP A 63 6.89 -9.43 3.43
C ASP A 63 6.90 -8.10 2.68
N ILE A 64 7.63 -8.04 1.58
CA ILE A 64 7.64 -6.90 0.66
C ILE A 64 7.89 -7.36 -0.77
N GLY A 65 6.92 -7.16 -1.64
CA GLY A 65 7.07 -7.47 -3.06
C GLY A 65 8.14 -6.63 -3.75
N ASN A 66 8.87 -7.23 -4.71
CA ASN A 66 9.98 -6.58 -5.41
C ASN A 66 9.60 -5.23 -6.04
N THR A 67 8.43 -5.09 -6.63
CA THR A 67 7.93 -3.85 -7.24
C THR A 67 7.75 -2.76 -6.18
N THR A 68 7.23 -3.11 -5.02
CA THR A 68 7.05 -2.21 -3.88
C THR A 68 8.40 -1.81 -3.30
N ALA A 69 9.30 -2.77 -3.09
CA ALA A 69 10.67 -2.52 -2.63
C ALA A 69 11.44 -1.57 -3.55
N ASN A 70 11.37 -1.79 -4.86
CA ASN A 70 12.01 -0.94 -5.86
C ASN A 70 11.53 0.50 -5.83
N ALA A 71 10.24 0.72 -5.56
CA ALA A 71 9.66 2.06 -5.49
C ALA A 71 9.99 2.79 -4.18
N LEU A 72 10.02 2.07 -3.06
CA LEU A 72 10.03 2.65 -1.71
C LEU A 72 11.38 2.60 -1.01
N LEU A 73 12.11 1.47 -1.10
CA LEU A 73 13.42 1.34 -0.49
C LEU A 73 14.41 2.32 -1.13
N HIS A 74 15.39 2.74 -0.38
CA HIS A 74 16.38 3.78 -0.74
C HIS A 74 15.85 5.22 -0.72
N ASN A 75 14.58 5.45 -0.38
CA ASN A 75 14.05 6.78 -0.12
C ASN A 75 14.15 7.12 1.37
N SER A 76 14.49 8.38 1.66
CA SER A 76 14.60 8.84 3.04
C SER A 76 13.31 9.51 3.49
N THR A 77 12.81 9.16 4.66
CA THR A 77 11.67 9.84 5.30
C THR A 77 11.99 11.28 5.73
N LYS A 78 13.27 11.68 5.72
CA LYS A 78 13.70 13.02 6.12
C LYS A 78 13.26 14.13 5.15
N ALA A 79 13.01 13.79 3.88
CA ALA A 79 12.52 14.73 2.87
C ALA A 79 11.00 14.63 2.75
N MET A 80 10.26 15.26 3.67
CA MET A 80 8.78 15.25 3.62
C MET A 80 8.22 15.95 2.37
N LYS A 81 8.85 17.05 1.94
CA LYS A 81 8.38 17.83 0.77
C LYS A 81 8.92 17.24 -0.52
N GLY A 82 8.02 16.91 -1.43
CA GLY A 82 8.36 16.34 -2.75
C GLY A 82 8.65 14.83 -2.72
N LEU A 83 8.52 14.16 -1.57
CA LEU A 83 8.76 12.72 -1.46
C LEU A 83 7.84 11.90 -2.37
N GLY A 84 6.59 12.32 -2.53
CA GLY A 84 5.65 11.69 -3.43
C GLY A 84 6.15 11.64 -4.86
N ASN A 85 6.68 12.76 -5.36
CA ASN A 85 7.26 12.81 -6.71
C ASN A 85 8.51 11.93 -6.85
N ILE A 86 9.34 11.85 -5.82
CA ILE A 86 10.51 10.96 -5.80
C ILE A 86 10.08 9.49 -5.88
N VAL A 87 9.11 9.08 -5.06
CA VAL A 87 8.57 7.72 -5.06
C VAL A 87 7.92 7.39 -6.41
N LEU A 88 7.12 8.29 -6.96
CA LEU A 88 6.50 8.11 -8.28
C LEU A 88 7.56 7.97 -9.39
N SER A 89 8.61 8.78 -9.36
CA SER A 89 9.72 8.68 -10.31
C SER A 89 10.46 7.34 -10.17
N SER A 90 10.75 6.90 -8.93
CA SER A 90 11.34 5.59 -8.67
C SER A 90 10.48 4.45 -9.21
N ALA A 91 9.17 4.49 -8.94
CA ALA A 91 8.24 3.48 -9.42
C ALA A 91 8.21 3.42 -10.95
N ARG A 92 8.11 4.56 -11.62
CA ARG A 92 8.11 4.64 -13.08
C ARG A 92 9.41 4.11 -13.69
N THR A 93 10.55 4.51 -13.15
CA THR A 93 11.85 4.14 -13.72
C THR A 93 12.19 2.67 -13.52
N LYS A 94 11.92 2.15 -12.31
CA LYS A 94 12.36 0.80 -11.94
C LYS A 94 11.35 -0.29 -12.26
N ASN A 95 10.07 0.05 -12.45
CA ASN A 95 8.99 -0.92 -12.57
C ASN A 95 8.24 -0.88 -13.91
N MET A 96 8.75 -0.19 -14.94
CA MET A 96 8.07 -0.05 -16.24
C MET A 96 7.67 -1.39 -16.88
N GLN A 97 8.44 -2.44 -16.67
CA GLN A 97 8.19 -3.78 -17.21
C GLN A 97 7.48 -4.71 -16.22
N SER A 98 7.19 -4.24 -15.02
CA SER A 98 6.54 -5.06 -14.00
C SER A 98 5.07 -5.28 -14.34
N LYS A 99 4.63 -6.54 -14.22
CA LYS A 99 3.22 -6.95 -14.30
C LYS A 99 2.62 -7.22 -12.93
N ALA A 100 3.32 -6.83 -11.85
CA ALA A 100 2.85 -7.04 -10.48
C ALA A 100 1.62 -6.18 -10.18
N ASN A 101 0.69 -6.72 -9.42
CA ASN A 101 -0.56 -6.07 -9.04
C ASN A 101 -0.49 -5.31 -7.70
N GLY A 102 0.69 -5.14 -7.14
CA GLY A 102 0.89 -4.52 -5.81
C GLY A 102 0.29 -3.13 -5.61
N ALA A 103 -0.01 -2.39 -6.70
CA ALA A 103 -0.75 -1.15 -6.60
C ALA A 103 -2.26 -1.40 -6.47
N LEU A 104 -2.80 -2.41 -7.15
CA LEU A 104 -4.23 -2.72 -7.18
C LEU A 104 -4.74 -3.23 -5.83
N MET A 105 -3.99 -4.09 -5.17
CA MET A 105 -4.38 -4.71 -3.90
C MET A 105 -4.71 -3.70 -2.79
N ARG A 106 -4.07 -2.53 -2.80
CA ARG A 106 -4.30 -1.43 -1.84
C ARG A 106 -5.19 -0.29 -2.35
N ALA A 107 -5.67 -0.38 -3.59
CA ALA A 107 -6.48 0.69 -4.22
C ALA A 107 -7.88 0.83 -3.59
N THR A 108 -8.42 -0.21 -2.96
CA THR A 108 -9.77 -0.20 -2.35
C THR A 108 -9.93 0.94 -1.35
N VAL A 109 -8.93 1.21 -0.52
CA VAL A 109 -8.98 2.29 0.46
C VAL A 109 -9.04 3.65 -0.21
N LEU A 110 -8.29 3.83 -1.29
CA LEU A 110 -8.31 5.07 -2.08
C LEU A 110 -9.68 5.27 -2.73
N ALA A 111 -10.31 4.20 -3.23
CA ALA A 111 -11.65 4.24 -3.78
C ALA A 111 -12.68 4.68 -2.71
N VAL A 112 -12.66 4.08 -1.52
CA VAL A 112 -13.54 4.47 -0.40
C VAL A 112 -13.30 5.92 0.03
N TRP A 113 -12.05 6.35 0.10
CA TRP A 113 -11.73 7.73 0.45
C TRP A 113 -12.22 8.72 -0.63
N SER A 114 -12.03 8.42 -1.92
CA SER A 114 -12.43 9.28 -3.04
C SER A 114 -13.93 9.47 -3.13
N THR A 115 -14.74 8.47 -2.80
CA THR A 115 -16.22 8.60 -2.77
C THR A 115 -16.70 9.61 -1.74
N ARG A 116 -15.97 9.78 -0.65
CA ARG A 116 -16.31 10.73 0.43
C ARG A 116 -15.88 12.16 0.11
N VAL A 117 -14.92 12.36 -0.76
CA VAL A 117 -14.32 13.67 -1.04
C VAL A 117 -14.77 14.25 -2.38
N SER A 118 -15.72 13.63 -3.07
CA SER A 118 -16.23 14.06 -4.39
C SER A 118 -15.13 14.23 -5.46
N MET A 119 -14.07 13.43 -5.38
CA MET A 119 -12.92 13.50 -6.29
C MET A 119 -13.11 12.74 -7.61
N LEU A 120 -14.31 12.24 -7.91
CA LEU A 120 -14.61 11.62 -9.22
C LEU A 120 -14.40 12.60 -10.40
N ALA A 121 -14.36 13.89 -10.14
CA ALA A 121 -14.11 14.91 -11.17
C ALA A 121 -12.63 15.03 -11.62
N LEU A 122 -11.68 14.41 -10.91
CA LEU A 122 -10.25 14.52 -11.22
C LEU A 122 -9.69 13.33 -12.02
N TRP A 123 -10.55 12.36 -12.38
CA TRP A 123 -10.12 11.13 -13.07
C TRP A 123 -10.70 11.01 -14.49
N VAL A 124 -11.24 12.09 -15.05
CA VAL A 124 -11.93 12.12 -16.37
C VAL A 124 -11.17 12.94 -17.42
N ASP A 125 -9.89 13.24 -17.21
CA ASP A 125 -9.01 13.83 -18.23
C ASP A 125 -7.86 12.91 -18.59
#